data_c1e30c75ef4a60794e978cd4cb6b09bf
#
_entry.id   c1e30c75ef4a60794e978cd4cb6b09bf
#
_cell.length_a   1.000
_cell.length_b   1.000
_cell.length_c   1.000
_cell.angle_alpha   90.00
_cell.angle_beta   90.00
_cell.angle_gamma   90.00
#
_symmetry.space_group_name_H-M   'P 1'
#
loop_
_entity.id
_entity.type
_entity.pdbx_description
1 polymer ?
#
loop_
_entity_poly.entity_id
_entity_poly.type
_entity_poly.pdbx_seq_one_letter_code
_entity_poly.pdbx_strand_id
1 'polypeptide(L)'
;MFQLSVISDLISIPPPAFGIPIRKAIVNELNKKYANKVIPKLGLVITVWDIISIDDGLLKPGDASSYVKVNFRMVIWKPFVGEVLTGWIEKCTPEGIKVKLEFFNDIFIPKDYLFENSYYSEADNAWIWQPDEDSAELYLDINERINFRVEEEVFANVKPQGPKNELILVNQLSRNNDNNDDNDEDQDGADKDKDDNKGKVPPYAIVASCQTDGMGCVSWWE
;
A
#
# COMPACT_ATOMS: atom_id res chain seq x y z
N MET A 1 -13.56 -3.98 -3.64
CA MET A 1 -14.31 -5.17 -3.21
C MET A 1 -13.37 -6.30 -2.82
N PHE A 2 -13.73 -7.16 -1.85
CA PHE A 2 -12.96 -8.35 -1.51
C PHE A 2 -13.47 -9.55 -2.30
N GLN A 3 -12.55 -10.37 -2.81
CA GLN A 3 -12.86 -11.55 -3.59
C GLN A 3 -11.98 -12.74 -3.17
N LEU A 4 -12.45 -13.95 -3.45
CA LEU A 4 -11.68 -15.17 -3.24
C LEU A 4 -11.04 -15.61 -4.56
N SER A 5 -9.73 -15.83 -4.56
CA SER A 5 -9.01 -16.38 -5.71
C SER A 5 -8.34 -17.69 -5.36
N VAL A 6 -8.45 -18.65 -6.27
CA VAL A 6 -7.79 -19.96 -6.14
C VAL A 6 -6.39 -19.87 -6.72
N ILE A 7 -5.41 -20.26 -5.93
CA ILE A 7 -4.00 -20.26 -6.31
C ILE A 7 -3.42 -21.65 -6.04
N SER A 8 -2.56 -22.10 -6.95
CA SER A 8 -1.76 -23.32 -6.79
C SER A 8 -0.29 -22.95 -6.71
N ASP A 9 0.39 -23.37 -5.68
CA ASP A 9 1.82 -23.06 -5.50
C ASP A 9 2.57 -24.17 -4.77
N LEU A 10 3.88 -24.20 -4.96
CA LEU A 10 4.82 -25.07 -4.26
C LEU A 10 5.40 -24.34 -3.05
N ILE A 11 5.08 -24.85 -1.86
CA ILE A 11 5.47 -24.22 -0.59
C ILE A 11 6.58 -25.03 0.06
N SER A 12 7.63 -24.34 0.47
CA SER A 12 8.72 -24.88 1.26
C SER A 12 8.38 -24.79 2.74
N ILE A 13 8.36 -25.92 3.43
CA ILE A 13 8.17 -26.01 4.88
C ILE A 13 9.54 -26.23 5.50
N PRO A 14 10.06 -25.27 6.27
CA PRO A 14 11.37 -25.40 6.90
C PRO A 14 11.34 -26.37 8.10
N PRO A 15 12.47 -27.01 8.47
CA PRO A 15 12.55 -27.97 9.56
C PRO A 15 11.95 -27.52 10.91
N PRO A 16 12.12 -26.25 11.34
CA PRO A 16 11.49 -25.77 12.58
C PRO A 16 9.96 -25.87 12.60
N ALA A 17 9.33 -25.90 11.43
CA ALA A 17 7.87 -26.02 11.29
C ALA A 17 7.35 -27.46 11.29
N PHE A 18 8.21 -28.48 11.30
CA PHE A 18 7.78 -29.90 11.29
C PHE A 18 7.08 -30.34 12.58
N GLY A 19 7.31 -29.63 13.69
CA GLY A 19 6.62 -29.90 14.96
C GLY A 19 5.19 -29.34 15.03
N ILE A 20 4.73 -28.60 14.01
CA ILE A 20 3.41 -27.97 13.96
C ILE A 20 2.50 -28.79 13.05
N PRO A 21 1.17 -28.86 13.31
CA PRO A 21 0.23 -29.48 12.38
C PRO A 21 0.42 -28.92 10.95
N ILE A 22 0.57 -29.79 9.97
CA ILE A 22 0.96 -29.46 8.60
C ILE A 22 0.10 -28.34 7.98
N ARG A 23 -1.21 -28.37 8.19
CA ARG A 23 -2.13 -27.32 7.70
C ARG A 23 -1.76 -25.94 8.28
N LYS A 24 -1.44 -25.88 9.57
CA LYS A 24 -1.08 -24.62 10.25
C LYS A 24 0.29 -24.13 9.77
N ALA A 25 1.26 -25.03 9.58
CA ALA A 25 2.57 -24.70 9.03
C ALA A 25 2.42 -24.10 7.61
N ILE A 26 1.63 -24.74 6.75
CA ILE A 26 1.36 -24.26 5.38
C ILE A 26 0.70 -22.87 5.40
N VAL A 27 -0.34 -22.64 6.20
CA VAL A 27 -1.01 -21.34 6.29
C VAL A 27 -0.03 -20.24 6.73
N ASN A 28 0.84 -20.53 7.70
CA ASN A 28 1.84 -19.59 8.15
C ASN A 28 2.83 -19.21 7.03
N GLU A 29 3.35 -20.21 6.31
CA GLU A 29 4.28 -19.96 5.20
C GLU A 29 3.60 -19.27 4.01
N LEU A 30 2.35 -19.60 3.71
CA LEU A 30 1.56 -18.91 2.69
C LEU A 30 1.33 -17.44 3.04
N ASN A 31 0.93 -17.14 4.27
CA ASN A 31 0.74 -15.76 4.72
C ASN A 31 2.07 -14.99 4.70
N LYS A 32 3.17 -15.58 5.15
CA LYS A 32 4.50 -14.98 5.07
C LYS A 32 4.92 -14.67 3.63
N LYS A 33 4.56 -15.55 2.69
CA LYS A 33 4.89 -15.40 1.27
C LYS A 33 4.01 -14.37 0.57
N TYR A 34 2.72 -14.31 0.86
CA TYR A 34 1.72 -13.60 0.07
C TYR A 34 1.01 -12.44 0.77
N ALA A 35 0.83 -12.48 2.10
CA ALA A 35 0.09 -11.43 2.80
C ALA A 35 0.72 -10.05 2.59
N ASN A 36 -0.12 -9.05 2.38
CA ASN A 36 0.28 -7.67 2.10
C ASN A 36 1.19 -7.52 0.86
N LYS A 37 1.02 -8.39 -0.13
CA LYS A 37 1.72 -8.28 -1.41
C LYS A 37 0.75 -8.14 -2.56
N VAL A 38 1.17 -7.42 -3.58
CA VAL A 38 0.41 -7.23 -4.81
C VAL A 38 0.73 -8.35 -5.78
N ILE A 39 -0.30 -9.03 -6.27
CA ILE A 39 -0.18 -9.97 -7.39
C ILE A 39 -0.72 -9.26 -8.64
N PRO A 40 0.09 -9.11 -9.70
CA PRO A 40 -0.33 -8.44 -10.94
C PRO A 40 -1.63 -9.04 -11.48
N LYS A 41 -2.57 -8.19 -11.86
CA LYS A 41 -3.92 -8.51 -12.36
C LYS A 41 -4.89 -9.10 -11.31
N LEU A 42 -4.42 -9.57 -10.17
CA LEU A 42 -5.26 -10.08 -9.08
C LEU A 42 -5.58 -9.02 -8.03
N GLY A 43 -4.61 -8.16 -7.67
CA GLY A 43 -4.77 -7.13 -6.66
C GLY A 43 -3.94 -7.34 -5.40
N LEU A 44 -4.34 -6.73 -4.28
CA LEU A 44 -3.67 -6.82 -2.99
C LEU A 44 -4.13 -8.06 -2.22
N VAL A 45 -3.20 -8.93 -1.87
CA VAL A 45 -3.48 -10.13 -1.08
C VAL A 45 -3.58 -9.75 0.40
N ILE A 46 -4.68 -10.12 1.04
CA ILE A 46 -4.91 -9.87 2.46
C ILE A 46 -4.44 -11.06 3.31
N THR A 47 -5.04 -12.22 3.10
CA THR A 47 -4.73 -13.44 3.88
C THR A 47 -5.18 -14.70 3.16
N VAL A 48 -4.71 -15.85 3.64
CA VAL A 48 -5.22 -17.17 3.23
C VAL A 48 -6.61 -17.36 3.84
N TRP A 49 -7.58 -17.73 3.00
CA TRP A 49 -8.94 -18.10 3.45
C TRP A 49 -8.98 -19.55 3.91
N ASP A 50 -8.65 -20.48 3.02
CA ASP A 50 -8.61 -21.91 3.30
C ASP A 50 -7.68 -22.68 2.33
N ILE A 51 -7.44 -23.93 2.68
CA ILE A 51 -6.68 -24.88 1.87
C ILE A 51 -7.66 -25.89 1.25
N ILE A 52 -7.65 -25.97 -0.08
CA ILE A 52 -8.49 -26.89 -0.87
C ILE A 52 -7.87 -28.29 -0.87
N SER A 53 -6.60 -28.38 -1.29
CA SER A 53 -5.88 -29.66 -1.33
C SER A 53 -4.39 -29.48 -0.99
N ILE A 54 -3.81 -30.52 -0.43
CA ILE A 54 -2.41 -30.63 -0.10
C ILE A 54 -1.92 -31.90 -0.76
N ASP A 55 -0.93 -31.82 -1.62
CA ASP A 55 -0.28 -32.98 -2.23
C ASP A 55 0.80 -33.53 -1.28
N ASP A 56 1.34 -34.71 -1.60
CA ASP A 56 2.41 -35.32 -0.83
C ASP A 56 3.67 -34.45 -0.83
N GLY A 57 4.33 -34.39 0.33
CA GLY A 57 5.57 -33.62 0.50
C GLY A 57 6.76 -34.30 -0.18
N LEU A 58 7.51 -33.51 -0.92
CA LEU A 58 8.74 -33.94 -1.58
C LEU A 58 9.97 -33.42 -0.82
N LEU A 59 10.94 -34.28 -0.59
CA LEU A 59 12.24 -33.93 -0.04
C LEU A 59 13.24 -33.78 -1.18
N LYS A 60 13.98 -32.69 -1.20
CA LYS A 60 15.03 -32.41 -2.17
C LYS A 60 16.39 -32.80 -1.56
N PRO A 61 17.22 -33.60 -2.23
CA PRO A 61 18.57 -33.89 -1.76
C PRO A 61 19.38 -32.61 -1.55
N GLY A 62 19.99 -32.49 -0.37
CA GLY A 62 20.80 -31.33 0.02
C GLY A 62 19.99 -30.16 0.59
N ASP A 63 18.67 -30.27 0.70
CA ASP A 63 17.80 -29.30 1.36
C ASP A 63 16.98 -29.98 2.47
N ALA A 64 17.02 -29.43 3.66
CA ALA A 64 16.29 -29.97 4.81
C ALA A 64 14.79 -29.63 4.79
N SER A 65 14.34 -28.78 3.87
CA SER A 65 12.93 -28.37 3.76
C SER A 65 12.09 -29.41 3.02
N SER A 66 10.82 -29.51 3.40
CA SER A 66 9.83 -30.30 2.66
C SER A 66 9.06 -29.38 1.70
N TYR A 67 8.96 -29.80 0.45
CA TYR A 67 8.25 -29.07 -0.59
C TYR A 67 6.88 -29.69 -0.83
N VAL A 68 5.82 -28.92 -0.61
CA VAL A 68 4.44 -29.38 -0.71
C VAL A 68 3.70 -28.51 -1.73
N LYS A 69 3.09 -29.15 -2.72
CA LYS A 69 2.19 -28.43 -3.64
C LYS A 69 0.83 -28.29 -2.99
N VAL A 70 0.32 -27.06 -2.95
CA VAL A 70 -0.90 -26.71 -2.26
C VAL A 70 -1.81 -25.92 -3.18
N ASN A 71 -3.11 -26.30 -3.21
CA ASN A 71 -4.18 -25.49 -3.80
C ASN A 71 -4.96 -24.83 -2.66
N PHE A 72 -5.09 -23.52 -2.70
CA PHE A 72 -5.65 -22.73 -1.62
C PHE A 72 -6.44 -21.55 -2.16
N ARG A 73 -7.33 -20.97 -1.32
CA ARG A 73 -8.01 -19.71 -1.61
C ARG A 73 -7.43 -18.61 -0.77
N MET A 74 -7.26 -17.44 -1.40
CA MET A 74 -6.84 -16.21 -0.73
C MET A 74 -7.91 -15.15 -0.84
N VAL A 75 -8.03 -14.36 0.21
CA VAL A 75 -8.79 -13.11 0.20
C VAL A 75 -7.93 -12.06 -0.48
N ILE A 76 -8.44 -11.52 -1.56
CA ILE A 76 -7.77 -10.48 -2.35
C ILE A 76 -8.66 -9.26 -2.35
N TRP A 77 -8.08 -8.10 -2.12
CA TRP A 77 -8.73 -6.83 -2.31
C TRP A 77 -8.46 -6.32 -3.71
N LYS A 78 -9.53 -6.15 -4.45
CA LYS A 78 -9.53 -5.63 -5.81
C LYS A 78 -10.86 -4.91 -6.02
N PRO A 79 -10.89 -3.57 -5.98
CA PRO A 79 -12.07 -2.82 -6.36
C PRO A 79 -12.33 -2.96 -7.84
N PHE A 80 -13.55 -2.79 -8.28
CA PHE A 80 -13.91 -2.74 -9.70
C PHE A 80 -14.13 -1.29 -10.14
N VAL A 81 -13.94 -1.03 -11.41
CA VAL A 81 -14.21 0.27 -12.02
C VAL A 81 -15.67 0.65 -11.83
N GLY A 82 -15.93 1.85 -11.31
CA GLY A 82 -17.26 2.32 -10.93
C GLY A 82 -17.66 2.01 -9.48
N GLU A 83 -16.85 1.28 -8.71
CA GLU A 83 -17.13 1.04 -7.28
C GLU A 83 -16.94 2.33 -6.48
N VAL A 84 -17.93 2.62 -5.62
CA VAL A 84 -17.84 3.76 -4.69
C VAL A 84 -17.24 3.27 -3.39
N LEU A 85 -16.18 3.94 -2.97
CA LEU A 85 -15.45 3.66 -1.73
C LEU A 85 -15.42 4.91 -0.85
N THR A 86 -15.30 4.69 0.45
CA THR A 86 -15.12 5.74 1.44
C THR A 86 -13.73 5.62 2.05
N GLY A 87 -12.97 6.69 2.06
CA GLY A 87 -11.62 6.75 2.64
C GLY A 87 -11.39 8.05 3.38
N TRP A 88 -10.13 8.34 3.67
CA TRP A 88 -9.69 9.59 4.31
C TRP A 88 -8.69 10.32 3.42
N ILE A 89 -8.79 11.62 3.37
CA ILE A 89 -7.83 12.47 2.67
C ILE A 89 -6.50 12.41 3.42
N GLU A 90 -5.44 11.91 2.77
CA GLU A 90 -4.11 11.85 3.34
C GLU A 90 -3.32 13.13 3.08
N LYS A 91 -3.40 13.63 1.84
CA LYS A 91 -2.65 14.81 1.41
C LYS A 91 -3.34 15.47 0.23
N CYS A 92 -3.37 16.81 0.25
CA CYS A 92 -3.76 17.63 -0.87
C CYS A 92 -2.52 18.20 -1.57
N THR A 93 -2.49 18.16 -2.88
CA THR A 93 -1.41 18.70 -3.73
C THR A 93 -2.03 19.46 -4.90
N PRO A 94 -1.31 20.38 -5.57
CA PRO A 94 -1.81 21.05 -6.75
C PRO A 94 -2.20 20.11 -7.92
N GLU A 95 -1.68 18.88 -7.91
CA GLU A 95 -1.95 17.85 -8.92
C GLU A 95 -3.21 17.04 -8.62
N GLY A 96 -3.69 17.05 -7.37
CA GLY A 96 -4.85 16.29 -6.92
C GLY A 96 -4.80 15.91 -5.45
N ILE A 97 -5.65 14.97 -5.06
CA ILE A 97 -5.83 14.52 -3.68
C ILE A 97 -5.36 13.08 -3.55
N LYS A 98 -4.51 12.81 -2.56
CA LYS A 98 -4.15 11.46 -2.16
C LYS A 98 -5.10 11.00 -1.05
N VAL A 99 -5.71 9.84 -1.25
CA VAL A 99 -6.67 9.22 -0.33
C VAL A 99 -6.09 7.93 0.21
N LYS A 100 -6.40 7.62 1.47
CA LYS A 100 -6.03 6.37 2.13
C LYS A 100 -7.27 5.63 2.63
N LEU A 101 -7.19 4.31 2.58
CA LEU A 101 -8.01 3.39 3.36
C LEU A 101 -7.21 2.91 4.58
N GLU A 102 -7.84 2.17 5.49
CA GLU A 102 -7.18 1.63 6.69
C GLU A 102 -5.99 0.70 6.36
N PHE A 103 -6.03 0.04 5.21
CA PHE A 103 -5.05 -0.98 4.80
C PHE A 103 -4.39 -0.69 3.44
N PHE A 104 -4.78 0.40 2.77
CA PHE A 104 -4.28 0.75 1.44
C PHE A 104 -4.25 2.27 1.27
N ASN A 105 -3.12 2.82 0.82
CA ASN A 105 -2.89 4.27 0.76
C ASN A 105 -2.44 4.79 -0.62
N ASP A 106 -2.45 3.95 -1.65
CA ASP A 106 -2.05 4.36 -3.00
C ASP A 106 -3.28 4.63 -3.89
N ILE A 107 -4.15 5.52 -3.41
CA ILE A 107 -5.32 6.02 -4.13
C ILE A 107 -5.10 7.49 -4.45
N PHE A 108 -5.23 7.86 -5.71
CA PHE A 108 -5.04 9.22 -6.17
C PHE A 108 -6.24 9.72 -6.97
N ILE A 109 -6.71 10.92 -6.65
CA ILE A 109 -7.76 11.63 -7.38
C ILE A 109 -7.09 12.81 -8.07
N PRO A 110 -6.82 12.73 -9.39
CA PRO A 110 -6.25 13.83 -10.16
C PRO A 110 -7.19 15.05 -10.16
N LYS A 111 -6.63 16.24 -10.30
CA LYS A 111 -7.41 17.50 -10.39
C LYS A 111 -8.52 17.44 -11.44
N ASP A 112 -8.27 16.76 -12.58
CA ASP A 112 -9.21 16.65 -13.69
C ASP A 112 -10.42 15.73 -13.37
N TYR A 113 -10.34 14.97 -12.28
CA TYR A 113 -11.38 14.09 -11.74
C TYR A 113 -12.01 14.59 -10.44
N LEU A 114 -11.69 15.83 -10.03
CA LEU A 114 -12.41 16.55 -9.00
C LEU A 114 -13.66 17.21 -9.58
N PHE A 115 -14.48 17.80 -8.72
CA PHE A 115 -15.67 18.57 -9.14
C PHE A 115 -15.28 19.73 -10.04
N GLU A 116 -16.16 20.07 -10.97
CA GLU A 116 -16.05 21.32 -11.75
C GLU A 116 -16.00 22.52 -10.80
N ASN A 117 -15.24 23.54 -11.15
CA ASN A 117 -15.02 24.75 -10.32
C ASN A 117 -14.28 24.45 -8.99
N SER A 118 -13.49 23.36 -8.92
CA SER A 118 -12.59 23.14 -7.80
C SER A 118 -11.24 23.83 -8.05
N TYR A 119 -10.68 24.45 -7.01
CA TYR A 119 -9.35 25.05 -7.06
C TYR A 119 -8.55 24.71 -5.81
N TYR A 120 -7.24 24.76 -5.94
CA TYR A 120 -6.31 24.47 -4.85
C TYR A 120 -5.89 25.75 -4.13
N SER A 121 -6.05 25.80 -2.81
CA SER A 121 -5.56 26.88 -1.95
C SER A 121 -4.19 26.46 -1.36
N GLU A 122 -3.13 27.20 -1.74
CA GLU A 122 -1.79 26.97 -1.15
C GLU A 122 -1.74 27.42 0.32
N ALA A 123 -2.57 28.41 0.70
CA ALA A 123 -2.60 28.93 2.06
C ALA A 123 -3.16 27.89 3.05
N ASP A 124 -4.19 27.18 2.64
CA ASP A 124 -4.91 26.21 3.48
C ASP A 124 -4.45 24.76 3.24
N ASN A 125 -3.62 24.52 2.21
CA ASN A 125 -3.23 23.17 1.73
C ASN A 125 -4.44 22.26 1.48
N ALA A 126 -5.53 22.85 0.97
CA ALA A 126 -6.80 22.17 0.74
C ALA A 126 -7.33 22.43 -0.67
N TRP A 127 -8.16 21.54 -1.17
CA TRP A 127 -8.96 21.79 -2.35
C TRP A 127 -10.29 22.40 -1.92
N ILE A 128 -10.75 23.42 -2.65
CA ILE A 128 -12.00 24.11 -2.40
C ILE A 128 -12.90 23.89 -3.59
N TRP A 129 -14.13 23.46 -3.33
CA TRP A 129 -15.17 23.33 -4.33
C TRP A 129 -16.24 24.38 -4.13
N GLN A 130 -16.53 25.13 -5.17
CA GLN A 130 -17.58 26.13 -5.21
C GLN A 130 -18.50 25.84 -6.39
N PRO A 131 -19.68 25.22 -6.17
CA PRO A 131 -20.58 24.83 -7.25
C PRO A 131 -21.00 26.02 -8.13
N ASP A 132 -21.37 27.14 -7.50
CA ASP A 132 -21.78 28.39 -8.14
C ASP A 132 -21.09 29.58 -7.46
N GLU A 133 -20.99 30.71 -8.15
CA GLU A 133 -20.35 31.94 -7.62
C GLU A 133 -21.00 32.46 -6.32
N ASP A 134 -22.28 32.18 -6.11
CA ASP A 134 -23.05 32.59 -4.92
C ASP A 134 -23.11 31.50 -3.82
N SER A 135 -22.57 30.33 -4.08
CA SER A 135 -22.59 29.20 -3.14
C SER A 135 -21.45 29.29 -2.12
N ALA A 136 -21.68 28.67 -0.95
CA ALA A 136 -20.64 28.53 0.06
C ALA A 136 -19.48 27.67 -0.47
N GLU A 137 -18.26 28.04 -0.08
CA GLU A 137 -17.07 27.26 -0.35
C GLU A 137 -17.06 25.97 0.49
N LEU A 138 -16.83 24.83 -0.15
CA LEU A 138 -16.75 23.53 0.47
C LEU A 138 -15.31 23.03 0.42
N TYR A 139 -14.74 22.74 1.59
CA TYR A 139 -13.34 22.39 1.75
C TYR A 139 -13.16 20.87 1.73
N LEU A 140 -12.10 20.42 1.07
CA LEU A 140 -11.60 19.04 1.07
C LEU A 140 -10.32 19.01 1.92
N ASP A 141 -10.52 18.87 3.24
CA ASP A 141 -9.45 18.99 4.22
C ASP A 141 -8.75 17.65 4.51
N ILE A 142 -7.51 17.73 4.99
CA ILE A 142 -6.73 16.57 5.39
C ILE A 142 -7.41 15.87 6.57
N ASN A 143 -7.44 14.52 6.53
CA ASN A 143 -8.12 13.62 7.47
C ASN A 143 -9.65 13.66 7.45
N GLU A 144 -10.29 14.37 6.54
CA GLU A 144 -11.72 14.21 6.32
C GLU A 144 -12.07 12.91 5.59
N ARG A 145 -13.29 12.42 5.85
CA ARG A 145 -13.83 11.25 5.15
C ARG A 145 -14.38 11.68 3.80
N ILE A 146 -13.95 10.99 2.77
CA ILE A 146 -14.33 11.29 1.39
C ILE A 146 -14.90 10.05 0.71
N ASN A 147 -16.02 10.24 -0.02
CA ASN A 147 -16.57 9.27 -0.95
C ASN A 147 -16.00 9.53 -2.33
N PHE A 148 -15.52 8.49 -2.97
CA PHE A 148 -14.93 8.56 -4.31
C PHE A 148 -15.28 7.32 -5.12
N ARG A 149 -15.29 7.46 -6.45
CA ARG A 149 -15.53 6.37 -7.39
C ARG A 149 -14.22 5.92 -8.03
N VAL A 150 -14.02 4.63 -8.11
CA VAL A 150 -12.87 4.03 -8.78
C VAL A 150 -13.03 4.17 -10.29
N GLU A 151 -12.04 4.78 -10.97
CA GLU A 151 -12.02 4.95 -12.44
C GLU A 151 -11.05 3.97 -13.10
N GLU A 152 -9.87 3.78 -12.51
CA GLU A 152 -8.84 2.94 -13.12
C GLU A 152 -8.00 2.22 -12.06
N GLU A 153 -7.59 0.99 -12.39
CA GLU A 153 -6.60 0.22 -11.64
C GLU A 153 -5.26 0.24 -12.38
N VAL A 154 -4.21 0.70 -11.73
CA VAL A 154 -2.87 0.79 -12.32
C VAL A 154 -1.93 -0.23 -11.65
N PHE A 155 -1.45 -1.19 -12.42
CA PHE A 155 -0.41 -2.13 -11.99
C PHE A 155 0.92 -1.74 -12.60
N ALA A 156 1.88 -1.33 -11.76
CA ALA A 156 3.23 -1.02 -12.20
C ALA A 156 4.15 -2.23 -12.04
N ASN A 157 4.95 -2.51 -13.07
CA ASN A 157 5.97 -3.55 -13.00
C ASN A 157 7.22 -2.99 -12.30
N VAL A 158 7.17 -2.94 -10.98
CA VAL A 158 8.30 -2.48 -10.16
C VAL A 158 9.28 -3.64 -9.99
N LYS A 159 10.52 -3.47 -10.48
CA LYS A 159 11.58 -4.44 -10.22
C LYS A 159 11.84 -4.49 -8.72
N PRO A 160 11.93 -5.69 -8.10
CA PRO A 160 12.29 -5.81 -6.70
C PRO A 160 13.64 -5.12 -6.48
N GLN A 161 13.66 -4.12 -5.61
CA GLN A 161 14.93 -3.54 -5.15
C GLN A 161 15.61 -4.62 -4.31
N GLY A 162 16.85 -4.98 -4.66
CA GLY A 162 17.66 -5.86 -3.85
C GLY A 162 17.78 -5.34 -2.41
N PRO A 163 18.14 -6.20 -1.44
CA PRO A 163 18.33 -5.76 -0.07
C PRO A 163 19.29 -4.58 -0.09
N LYS A 164 18.89 -3.45 0.52
CA LYS A 164 19.79 -2.33 0.76
C LYS A 164 20.99 -2.94 1.48
N ASN A 165 22.18 -2.83 0.93
CA ASN A 165 23.40 -3.37 1.52
C ASN A 165 23.64 -2.67 2.87
N GLU A 166 23.17 -3.29 3.96
CA GLU A 166 23.50 -2.87 5.33
C GLU A 166 25.02 -2.88 5.57
N LEU A 167 25.76 -3.63 4.74
CA LEU A 167 27.23 -3.65 4.72
C LEU A 167 27.88 -2.28 4.44
N ILE A 168 27.18 -1.34 3.78
CA ILE A 168 27.72 0.00 3.54
C ILE A 168 27.70 0.84 4.83
N LEU A 169 26.68 0.64 5.69
CA LEU A 169 26.57 1.33 6.98
C LEU A 169 27.66 0.86 7.96
N VAL A 170 27.97 -0.45 7.99
CA VAL A 170 29.01 -1.00 8.86
C VAL A 170 30.40 -0.49 8.45
N ASN A 171 30.67 -0.39 7.15
CA ASN A 171 31.95 0.16 6.64
C ASN A 171 32.10 1.67 6.84
N GLN A 172 31.02 2.42 6.95
CA GLN A 172 31.08 3.85 7.30
C GLN A 172 31.27 4.08 8.80
N LEU A 173 30.69 3.23 9.65
CA LEU A 173 30.90 3.28 11.10
C LEU A 173 32.33 2.84 11.51
N SER A 174 32.95 1.93 10.75
CA SER A 174 34.34 1.48 11.01
C SER A 174 35.39 2.49 10.57
N ARG A 175 35.06 3.44 9.70
CA ARG A 175 36.01 4.48 9.24
C ARG A 175 36.02 5.76 10.10
N ASN A 176 35.03 5.93 10.99
CA ASN A 176 34.93 7.12 11.83
C ASN A 176 35.60 6.96 13.21
N ASN A 177 36.32 5.85 13.45
CA ASN A 177 36.96 5.59 14.75
C ASN A 177 38.44 5.97 14.82
N ASP A 178 39.03 6.53 13.76
CA ASP A 178 40.46 6.88 13.72
C ASP A 178 40.72 8.34 13.35
N ASN A 179 40.00 9.28 13.95
CA ASN A 179 40.49 10.68 14.03
C ASN A 179 39.83 11.37 15.22
N ASN A 180 40.55 11.38 16.33
CA ASN A 180 40.39 12.41 17.35
C ASN A 180 40.97 13.73 16.79
N ASP A 181 40.17 14.79 16.83
CA ASP A 181 40.58 16.09 17.37
C ASP A 181 39.40 17.08 17.37
N ASP A 182 39.19 17.60 18.54
CA ASP A 182 38.47 18.76 19.02
C ASP A 182 37.85 19.74 18.01
N ASN A 183 36.52 19.96 18.12
CA ASN A 183 35.93 21.28 18.32
C ASN A 183 34.42 21.20 18.56
N ASP A 184 34.03 21.71 19.74
CA ASP A 184 32.66 22.02 20.14
C ASP A 184 32.04 23.05 19.19
N GLU A 185 30.77 22.78 18.79
CA GLU A 185 29.74 23.81 18.62
C GLU A 185 28.35 23.16 18.52
N ASP A 186 27.52 23.54 19.47
CA ASP A 186 26.11 23.25 19.60
C ASP A 186 25.33 23.64 18.35
N GLN A 187 24.52 22.71 17.80
CA GLN A 187 23.34 23.09 17.01
C GLN A 187 22.21 22.08 17.17
N ASP A 188 21.10 22.62 17.62
CA ASP A 188 19.79 22.02 17.85
C ASP A 188 19.34 21.00 16.80
N GLY A 189 18.94 19.84 17.31
CA GLY A 189 18.31 18.78 16.55
C GLY A 189 16.88 19.14 16.17
N ALA A 190 16.67 19.56 14.93
CA ALA A 190 15.37 19.57 14.30
C ALA A 190 15.15 18.22 13.62
N ASP A 191 14.10 17.52 14.04
CA ASP A 191 13.56 16.34 13.40
C ASP A 191 13.44 16.56 11.87
N LYS A 192 14.27 15.87 11.13
CA LYS A 192 14.13 15.70 9.67
C LYS A 192 13.58 14.31 9.42
N ASP A 193 12.28 14.17 9.58
CA ASP A 193 11.53 13.14 8.86
C ASP A 193 11.70 13.43 7.36
N LYS A 194 12.76 12.88 6.79
CA LYS A 194 12.99 12.92 5.36
C LYS A 194 11.95 12.05 4.70
N ASP A 195 11.08 12.72 3.99
CA ASP A 195 10.13 12.21 3.00
C ASP A 195 10.88 11.39 1.93
N ASP A 196 11.29 10.15 2.28
CA ASP A 196 12.04 9.22 1.43
C ASP A 196 11.17 8.61 0.31
N ASN A 197 9.96 9.16 0.11
CA ASN A 197 8.97 8.61 -0.83
C ASN A 197 8.86 9.39 -2.15
N LYS A 198 9.72 10.37 -2.40
CA LYS A 198 9.78 11.07 -3.69
C LYS A 198 10.35 10.14 -4.76
N GLY A 199 9.46 9.55 -5.57
CA GLY A 199 9.82 8.86 -6.81
C GLY A 199 9.62 7.34 -6.86
N LYS A 200 9.06 6.69 -5.85
CA LYS A 200 8.70 5.27 -5.93
C LYS A 200 7.29 5.12 -6.51
N VAL A 201 7.21 4.60 -7.73
CA VAL A 201 5.92 4.19 -8.30
C VAL A 201 5.40 3.00 -7.50
N PRO A 202 4.19 3.07 -6.91
CA PRO A 202 3.61 1.93 -6.18
C PRO A 202 3.32 0.77 -7.15
N PRO A 203 3.45 -0.49 -6.70
CA PRO A 203 3.18 -1.66 -7.54
C PRO A 203 1.71 -1.79 -7.94
N TYR A 204 0.81 -1.20 -7.16
CA TYR A 204 -0.63 -1.12 -7.38
C TYR A 204 -1.13 0.24 -6.92
N ALA A 205 -1.82 0.94 -7.79
CA ALA A 205 -2.43 2.22 -7.51
C ALA A 205 -3.85 2.26 -8.08
N ILE A 206 -4.68 3.09 -7.48
CA ILE A 206 -6.05 3.34 -7.93
C ILE A 206 -6.17 4.81 -8.30
N VAL A 207 -6.72 5.05 -9.49
CA VAL A 207 -7.16 6.37 -9.91
C VAL A 207 -8.66 6.46 -9.63
N ALA A 208 -9.06 7.51 -8.94
CA ALA A 208 -10.43 7.72 -8.52
C ALA A 208 -10.96 9.09 -8.94
N SER A 209 -12.26 9.28 -8.85
CA SER A 209 -12.99 10.48 -9.26
C SER A 209 -14.02 10.88 -8.21
N CYS A 210 -14.28 12.19 -8.12
CA CYS A 210 -15.35 12.77 -7.31
C CYS A 210 -16.40 13.50 -8.16
N GLN A 211 -16.39 13.41 -9.48
CA GLN A 211 -17.27 14.18 -10.38
C GLN A 211 -18.74 13.79 -10.31
N THR A 212 -19.08 12.65 -9.72
CA THR A 212 -20.47 12.15 -9.66
C THR A 212 -21.17 12.67 -8.41
N ASP A 213 -22.48 12.86 -8.49
CA ASP A 213 -23.32 13.26 -7.35
C ASP A 213 -23.18 12.30 -6.17
N GLY A 214 -23.13 12.83 -4.96
CA GLY A 214 -22.95 12.07 -3.73
C GLY A 214 -21.50 11.70 -3.40
N MET A 215 -20.53 12.15 -4.22
CA MET A 215 -19.10 12.07 -3.91
C MET A 215 -18.63 13.30 -3.12
N GLY A 216 -17.35 13.30 -2.72
CA GLY A 216 -16.79 14.36 -1.89
C GLY A 216 -16.86 14.05 -0.40
N CYS A 217 -16.65 15.05 0.44
CA CYS A 217 -16.65 14.86 1.88
C CYS A 217 -18.00 14.35 2.39
N VAL A 218 -17.96 13.35 3.26
CA VAL A 218 -19.17 12.75 3.85
C VAL A 218 -19.96 13.80 4.63
N SER A 219 -19.28 14.75 5.28
CA SER A 219 -19.85 15.85 6.04
C SER A 219 -20.75 16.78 5.22
N TRP A 220 -20.62 16.78 3.89
CA TRP A 220 -21.46 17.62 3.02
C TRP A 220 -22.89 17.08 2.82
N TRP A 221 -23.08 15.77 3.13
CA TRP A 221 -24.31 15.04 2.87
C TRP A 221 -25.06 14.62 4.15
N GLU A 222 -24.48 14.88 5.33
CA GLU A 222 -25.11 14.70 6.65
C GLU A 222 -25.84 15.97 7.08
#